data_393b4ddcc788967ba64730af4f9ea9db
#
_entry.id   393b4ddcc788967ba64730af4f9ea9db
#
_cell.length_a   1.000
_cell.length_b   1.000
_cell.length_c   1.000
_cell.angle_alpha   90.00
_cell.angle_beta   90.00
_cell.angle_gamma   90.00
#
_symmetry.space_group_name_H-M   'P 1'
#
loop_
_entity.id
_entity.type
_entity.pdbx_description
1 polymer ?
#
loop_
_entity_poly.entity_id
_entity_poly.type
_entity_poly.pdbx_seq_one_letter_code
_entity_poly.pdbx_strand_id
1 'polypeptide(L)'
;IRRQRQMCIRDRLYVEHINYVSQAPSVQYRGIFINDEGWGITPWAGRTFDKELGDIGPKTYAKVCELILRMKGNMLAPAMHPSSGAFNKYPENKLVADSYGIIMSTSHCEPLLFNNVTEWDKKIMGEWNYMTNKEGINKMLDQRVLENAPYENIYTIAMRGIHDAGLVGVPKDKEVNLVQEVIADQRGILKKHIDSPIDSIPQIFVPYKEVLDIYERGLRLPEDIMLVWPDDNFGYIKRLNNKEERSRRGGAGVYYHISYLGEPHDYLWLNTTPPALMFEEMRKAYDTGAKRYWLLNVGDIKPGELGMKTFLDMAWDIDKFDFDNINNHQVDFLVSIFGERYREDIEDVMNSYYHLGFQHKPCLLYTSPSPRD
;
A
#
# COMPACT_ATOMS: atom_id res chain seq x y z
N ILE A 1 -10.06 -40.32 -14.15
CA ILE A 1 -9.89 -39.46 -15.32
C ILE A 1 -8.79 -38.39 -15.08
N ARG A 2 -8.75 -37.67 -13.94
CA ARG A 2 -7.67 -36.69 -13.64
C ARG A 2 -6.28 -37.34 -13.50
N ARG A 3 -6.17 -38.52 -12.88
CA ARG A 3 -4.89 -39.25 -12.75
C ARG A 3 -4.37 -39.76 -14.10
N GLN A 4 -5.23 -40.20 -15.00
CA GLN A 4 -4.81 -40.65 -16.33
C GLN A 4 -4.30 -39.50 -17.20
N ARG A 5 -4.90 -38.28 -17.11
CA ARG A 5 -4.39 -37.10 -17.83
C ARG A 5 -3.00 -36.68 -17.34
N GLN A 6 -2.70 -36.76 -16.05
CA GLN A 6 -1.37 -36.47 -15.53
C GLN A 6 -0.27 -37.49 -15.95
N MET A 7 -0.63 -38.72 -16.17
CA MET A 7 0.33 -39.73 -16.66
C MET A 7 0.65 -39.59 -18.14
N CYS A 8 -0.28 -39.10 -18.96
CA CYS A 8 -0.05 -38.88 -20.41
C CYS A 8 0.73 -37.60 -20.75
N ILE A 9 0.91 -36.67 -19.79
CA ILE A 9 1.57 -35.38 -19.99
C ILE A 9 3.08 -35.45 -19.67
N ARG A 10 3.58 -36.59 -19.13
CA ARG A 10 4.98 -36.69 -18.68
C ARG A 10 6.04 -36.56 -19.79
N ASP A 11 5.67 -36.81 -21.04
CA ASP A 11 6.66 -36.89 -22.13
C ASP A 11 6.60 -35.70 -23.12
N ARG A 12 5.57 -34.85 -23.11
CA ARG A 12 5.48 -33.65 -23.96
C ARG A 12 4.62 -32.57 -23.33
N LEU A 13 5.22 -31.46 -22.96
CA LEU A 13 4.52 -30.20 -22.66
C LEU A 13 4.30 -29.48 -24.00
N TYR A 14 3.07 -29.38 -24.43
CA TYR A 14 2.68 -28.49 -25.52
C TYR A 14 2.16 -27.21 -24.91
N VAL A 15 2.82 -26.11 -25.21
CA VAL A 15 2.27 -24.77 -25.00
C VAL A 15 1.75 -24.33 -26.35
N GLU A 16 0.46 -24.08 -26.41
CA GLU A 16 -0.14 -23.51 -27.60
C GLU A 16 0.45 -22.11 -27.81
N HIS A 17 0.90 -21.82 -29.03
CA HIS A 17 1.45 -20.51 -29.36
C HIS A 17 0.31 -19.50 -29.42
N ILE A 18 0.07 -18.82 -28.30
CA ILE A 18 -0.92 -17.77 -28.20
C ILE A 18 -0.25 -16.44 -28.50
N ASN A 19 -0.63 -15.80 -29.57
CA ASN A 19 -0.19 -14.45 -29.91
C ASN A 19 -1.19 -13.46 -29.30
N TYR A 20 -1.05 -13.18 -28.00
CA TYR A 20 -1.92 -12.28 -27.28
C TYR A 20 -1.10 -11.15 -26.64
N VAL A 21 -1.48 -9.92 -26.95
CA VAL A 21 -0.95 -8.71 -26.32
C VAL A 21 -2.09 -8.10 -25.52
N SER A 22 -1.94 -8.09 -24.20
CA SER A 22 -2.89 -7.40 -23.32
C SER A 22 -2.79 -5.89 -23.52
N GLN A 23 -3.88 -5.17 -23.27
CA GLN A 23 -3.82 -3.73 -23.14
C GLN A 23 -2.95 -3.35 -21.90
N ALA A 24 -2.41 -2.13 -21.93
CA ALA A 24 -1.69 -1.59 -20.77
C ALA A 24 -2.65 -1.47 -19.58
N PRO A 25 -2.18 -1.72 -18.35
CA PRO A 25 -2.98 -1.49 -17.16
C PRO A 25 -3.42 -0.03 -17.04
N SER A 26 -4.59 0.22 -16.46
CA SER A 26 -5.09 1.56 -16.18
C SER A 26 -4.18 2.34 -15.23
N VAL A 27 -3.51 1.65 -14.30
CA VAL A 27 -2.60 2.24 -13.31
C VAL A 27 -1.22 1.59 -13.41
N GLN A 28 -0.18 2.42 -13.46
CA GLN A 28 1.20 1.97 -13.66
C GLN A 28 1.72 1.14 -12.47
N TYR A 29 1.70 1.71 -11.25
CA TYR A 29 2.13 1.06 -10.01
C TYR A 29 0.90 0.75 -9.17
N ARG A 30 0.65 -0.51 -8.88
CA ARG A 30 -0.55 -0.98 -8.18
C ARG A 30 -0.19 -2.13 -7.26
N GLY A 31 -0.56 -1.98 -6.01
CA GLY A 31 -0.15 -2.96 -5.00
C GLY A 31 -0.81 -2.77 -3.65
N ILE A 32 -0.29 -3.48 -2.68
CA ILE A 32 -0.80 -3.49 -1.32
C ILE A 32 0.23 -2.97 -0.32
N PHE A 33 -0.27 -2.40 0.75
CA PHE A 33 0.49 -2.11 1.96
C PHE A 33 0.03 -3.05 3.08
N ILE A 34 0.98 -3.81 3.60
CA ILE A 34 0.76 -4.67 4.76
C ILE A 34 0.91 -3.80 6.00
N ASN A 35 -0.20 -3.31 6.51
CA ASN A 35 -0.23 -2.55 7.74
C ASN A 35 -0.46 -3.51 8.90
N ASP A 36 0.54 -4.35 9.18
CA ASP A 36 0.50 -5.44 10.14
C ASP A 36 0.32 -4.95 11.58
N GLU A 37 -0.81 -5.28 12.18
CA GLU A 37 -1.15 -4.90 13.56
C GLU A 37 -0.80 -5.99 14.60
N GLY A 38 -0.11 -7.05 14.15
CA GLY A 38 0.41 -8.10 15.02
C GLY A 38 -0.56 -9.20 15.42
N TRP A 39 -1.80 -9.17 14.94
CA TRP A 39 -2.79 -10.21 15.24
C TRP A 39 -2.94 -11.26 14.12
N GLY A 40 -2.56 -10.96 12.91
CA GLY A 40 -2.79 -11.78 11.72
C GLY A 40 -1.51 -12.32 11.08
N ILE A 41 -0.90 -11.53 10.17
CA ILE A 41 0.17 -12.03 9.30
C ILE A 41 1.46 -12.36 10.06
N THR A 42 1.90 -11.59 11.03
CA THR A 42 3.13 -11.87 11.80
C THR A 42 3.06 -13.20 12.54
N PRO A 43 2.03 -13.46 13.40
CA PRO A 43 1.96 -14.75 14.09
C PRO A 43 1.71 -15.92 13.14
N TRP A 44 1.04 -15.69 12.01
CA TRP A 44 0.85 -16.72 11.01
C TRP A 44 2.16 -17.07 10.30
N ALA A 45 2.94 -16.06 9.88
CA ALA A 45 4.23 -16.24 9.23
C ALA A 45 5.21 -17.02 10.12
N GLY A 46 5.38 -16.57 11.37
CA GLY A 46 6.25 -17.21 12.35
C GLY A 46 5.82 -18.61 12.79
N ARG A 47 4.60 -19.04 12.51
CA ARG A 47 4.12 -20.40 12.79
C ARG A 47 4.11 -21.31 11.57
N THR A 48 4.14 -20.75 10.37
CA THR A 48 3.98 -21.51 9.10
C THR A 48 5.24 -21.52 8.26
N PHE A 49 5.61 -20.42 7.65
CA PHE A 49 6.68 -20.38 6.65
C PHE A 49 8.05 -19.99 7.22
N ASP A 50 8.10 -19.03 8.10
CA ASP A 50 9.35 -18.47 8.65
C ASP A 50 9.50 -18.79 10.14
N LYS A 51 9.32 -20.08 10.47
CA LYS A 51 9.35 -20.59 11.86
C LYS A 51 10.66 -20.31 12.57
N GLU A 52 11.75 -20.34 11.85
CA GLU A 52 13.09 -20.10 12.37
C GLU A 52 13.29 -18.62 12.78
N LEU A 53 12.55 -17.71 12.14
CA LEU A 53 12.59 -16.28 12.42
C LEU A 53 11.58 -15.87 13.48
N GLY A 54 10.45 -16.59 13.57
CA GLY A 54 9.30 -16.19 14.40
C GLY A 54 8.66 -14.88 13.95
N ASP A 55 8.84 -14.50 12.68
CA ASP A 55 8.57 -13.17 12.13
C ASP A 55 8.12 -13.29 10.67
N ILE A 56 7.85 -12.17 9.99
CA ILE A 56 7.61 -12.12 8.55
C ILE A 56 8.95 -12.14 7.82
N GLY A 57 9.28 -13.28 7.25
CA GLY A 57 10.54 -13.48 6.55
C GLY A 57 10.40 -13.75 5.06
N PRO A 58 11.49 -14.17 4.39
CA PRO A 58 11.54 -14.32 2.93
C PRO A 58 10.57 -15.36 2.38
N LYS A 59 10.27 -16.42 3.11
CA LYS A 59 9.32 -17.44 2.66
C LYS A 59 7.88 -16.91 2.65
N THR A 60 7.52 -16.07 3.63
CA THR A 60 6.23 -15.39 3.68
C THR A 60 6.13 -14.32 2.60
N TYR A 61 7.16 -13.48 2.43
CA TYR A 61 7.17 -12.49 1.36
C TYR A 61 7.11 -13.11 -0.03
N ALA A 62 7.69 -14.29 -0.25
CA ALA A 62 7.50 -15.04 -1.50
C ALA A 62 6.02 -15.34 -1.77
N LYS A 63 5.24 -15.70 -0.74
CA LYS A 63 3.79 -15.93 -0.86
C LYS A 63 3.01 -14.64 -1.09
N VAL A 64 3.42 -13.56 -0.46
CA VAL A 64 2.83 -12.23 -0.69
C VAL A 64 3.11 -11.76 -2.13
N CYS A 65 4.33 -11.89 -2.62
CA CYS A 65 4.68 -11.55 -4.00
C CYS A 65 3.87 -12.38 -5.01
N GLU A 66 3.76 -13.70 -4.78
CA GLU A 66 2.92 -14.58 -5.60
C GLU A 66 1.44 -14.10 -5.60
N LEU A 67 0.88 -13.73 -4.44
CA LEU A 67 -0.47 -13.22 -4.31
C LEU A 67 -0.66 -11.94 -5.13
N ILE A 68 0.24 -10.98 -5.00
CA ILE A 68 0.20 -9.70 -5.72
C ILE A 68 0.19 -9.93 -7.23
N LEU A 69 1.09 -10.79 -7.75
CA LEU A 69 1.14 -11.09 -9.17
C LEU A 69 -0.12 -11.79 -9.69
N ARG A 70 -0.70 -12.74 -8.90
CA ARG A 70 -1.97 -13.39 -9.23
C ARG A 70 -3.14 -12.42 -9.26
N MET A 71 -3.07 -11.35 -8.48
CA MET A 71 -4.04 -10.26 -8.48
C MET A 71 -3.70 -9.13 -9.45
N LYS A 72 -2.73 -9.34 -10.37
CA LYS A 72 -2.28 -8.37 -11.37
C LYS A 72 -1.65 -7.10 -10.77
N GLY A 73 -1.22 -7.15 -9.52
CA GLY A 73 -0.38 -6.13 -8.89
C GLY A 73 1.08 -6.25 -9.31
N ASN A 74 1.89 -5.24 -9.01
CA ASN A 74 3.33 -5.22 -9.29
C ASN A 74 4.15 -4.52 -8.19
N MET A 75 3.52 -4.14 -7.08
CA MET A 75 4.15 -3.31 -6.06
C MET A 75 3.77 -3.79 -4.65
N LEU A 76 4.69 -3.66 -3.71
CA LEU A 76 4.50 -3.98 -2.30
C LEU A 76 5.07 -2.88 -1.41
N ALA A 77 4.27 -2.39 -0.45
CA ALA A 77 4.76 -1.74 0.75
C ALA A 77 4.70 -2.77 1.90
N PRO A 78 5.84 -3.11 2.52
CA PRO A 78 5.92 -4.19 3.50
C PRO A 78 5.39 -3.79 4.87
N ALA A 79 5.28 -4.77 5.78
CA ALA A 79 4.95 -4.57 7.18
C ALA A 79 5.93 -3.61 7.87
N MET A 80 5.41 -2.73 8.73
CA MET A 80 6.21 -1.66 9.33
C MET A 80 6.00 -1.47 10.83
N HIS A 81 4.99 -2.10 11.42
CA HIS A 81 4.68 -1.92 12.84
C HIS A 81 5.68 -2.63 13.77
N PRO A 82 5.70 -2.29 15.08
CA PRO A 82 6.59 -2.94 16.06
C PRO A 82 6.34 -4.43 16.24
N SER A 83 5.18 -4.92 15.79
CA SER A 83 4.79 -6.33 15.83
C SER A 83 5.64 -7.23 14.92
N SER A 84 6.28 -6.66 13.92
CA SER A 84 7.13 -7.37 12.95
C SER A 84 8.50 -6.72 12.80
N GLY A 85 9.48 -7.48 12.34
CA GLY A 85 10.76 -6.91 11.94
C GLY A 85 10.65 -6.09 10.66
N ALA A 86 11.49 -5.06 10.54
CA ALA A 86 11.61 -4.31 9.31
C ALA A 86 11.93 -5.22 8.11
N PHE A 87 11.40 -4.88 6.93
CA PHE A 87 11.64 -5.65 5.71
C PHE A 87 13.12 -5.87 5.43
N ASN A 88 13.94 -4.84 5.60
CA ASN A 88 15.38 -4.90 5.35
C ASN A 88 16.20 -5.54 6.49
N LYS A 89 15.59 -5.91 7.61
CA LYS A 89 16.23 -6.69 8.69
C LYS A 89 16.69 -8.05 8.18
N TYR A 90 15.95 -8.63 7.25
CA TYR A 90 16.29 -9.89 6.60
C TYR A 90 16.71 -9.61 5.15
N PRO A 91 18.02 -9.64 4.82
CA PRO A 91 18.50 -9.27 3.48
C PRO A 91 17.89 -10.09 2.34
N GLU A 92 17.44 -11.31 2.62
CA GLU A 92 16.80 -12.19 1.67
C GLU A 92 15.43 -11.69 1.20
N ASN A 93 14.74 -10.84 1.97
CA ASN A 93 13.43 -10.31 1.60
C ASN A 93 13.48 -9.53 0.28
N LYS A 94 14.49 -8.66 0.12
CA LYS A 94 14.64 -7.88 -1.12
C LYS A 94 15.06 -8.73 -2.31
N LEU A 95 15.84 -9.82 -2.08
CA LEU A 95 16.17 -10.77 -3.13
C LEU A 95 14.94 -11.54 -3.62
N VAL A 96 14.05 -11.88 -2.70
CA VAL A 96 12.75 -12.51 -3.04
C VAL A 96 11.90 -11.56 -3.84
N ALA A 97 11.69 -10.32 -3.39
CA ALA A 97 10.90 -9.33 -4.11
C ALA A 97 11.43 -9.12 -5.53
N ASP A 98 12.73 -8.96 -5.69
CA ASP A 98 13.41 -8.82 -6.98
C ASP A 98 13.20 -10.05 -7.87
N SER A 99 13.35 -11.25 -7.34
CA SER A 99 13.15 -12.51 -8.09
C SER A 99 11.72 -12.67 -8.63
N TYR A 100 10.74 -12.07 -7.97
CA TYR A 100 9.35 -12.02 -8.43
C TYR A 100 9.04 -10.79 -9.31
N GLY A 101 9.99 -9.87 -9.50
CA GLY A 101 9.77 -8.62 -10.23
C GLY A 101 8.79 -7.68 -9.52
N ILE A 102 8.75 -7.73 -8.20
CA ILE A 102 7.91 -6.84 -7.37
C ILE A 102 8.68 -5.58 -7.02
N ILE A 103 8.11 -4.44 -7.36
CA ILE A 103 8.65 -3.12 -7.04
C ILE A 103 8.38 -2.83 -5.56
N MET A 104 9.43 -2.50 -4.82
CA MET A 104 9.27 -2.17 -3.40
C MET A 104 8.93 -0.69 -3.22
N SER A 105 7.98 -0.43 -2.34
CA SER A 105 7.63 0.90 -1.85
C SER A 105 7.58 0.87 -0.32
N THR A 106 7.22 1.98 0.30
CA THR A 106 7.00 2.05 1.74
C THR A 106 5.82 2.93 2.08
N SER A 107 5.44 2.92 3.34
CA SER A 107 4.41 3.80 3.87
C SER A 107 4.83 5.27 3.82
N HIS A 108 3.87 6.15 4.09
CA HIS A 108 4.06 7.60 4.13
C HIS A 108 4.98 8.09 5.26
N CYS A 109 5.33 7.26 6.23
CA CYS A 109 6.20 7.60 7.35
C CYS A 109 7.57 6.91 7.31
N GLU A 110 7.87 6.12 6.28
CA GLU A 110 9.14 5.41 6.10
C GLU A 110 9.96 6.03 4.95
N PRO A 111 10.75 7.06 5.20
CA PRO A 111 11.51 7.73 4.15
C PRO A 111 12.58 6.82 3.57
N LEU A 112 12.73 6.85 2.25
CA LEU A 112 13.79 6.16 1.51
C LEU A 112 13.94 4.68 1.88
N LEU A 113 12.82 3.96 2.10
CA LEU A 113 12.75 2.54 2.49
C LEU A 113 13.29 2.24 3.91
N PHE A 114 13.43 3.25 4.76
CA PHE A 114 13.92 3.11 6.12
C PHE A 114 12.77 3.02 7.12
N ASN A 115 12.67 1.90 7.84
CA ASN A 115 11.69 1.71 8.91
C ASN A 115 12.20 2.33 10.21
N ASN A 116 11.69 3.50 10.56
CA ASN A 116 12.11 4.21 11.76
C ASN A 116 11.55 3.64 13.07
N VAL A 117 10.67 2.64 13.01
CA VAL A 117 10.05 2.02 14.18
C VAL A 117 10.97 0.97 14.79
N THR A 118 11.50 0.07 13.96
CA THR A 118 12.26 -1.10 14.44
C THR A 118 13.74 -1.02 14.10
N GLU A 119 14.17 -0.11 13.21
CA GLU A 119 15.58 0.07 12.82
C GLU A 119 16.23 1.28 13.47
N TRP A 120 15.47 2.17 14.12
CA TRP A 120 16.01 3.34 14.81
C TRP A 120 16.17 3.09 16.32
N ASP A 121 17.41 3.01 16.80
CA ASP A 121 17.69 2.98 18.23
C ASP A 121 18.06 4.38 18.74
N LYS A 122 17.10 5.02 19.41
CA LYS A 122 17.29 6.37 19.96
C LYS A 122 18.50 6.49 20.91
N LYS A 123 18.86 5.42 21.63
CA LYS A 123 20.00 5.43 22.57
C LYS A 123 21.34 5.50 21.86
N ILE A 124 21.42 4.94 20.66
CA ILE A 124 22.64 4.86 19.85
C ILE A 124 22.66 5.98 18.79
N MET A 125 21.51 6.23 18.14
CA MET A 125 21.38 7.10 16.98
C MET A 125 20.91 8.51 17.32
N GLY A 126 20.49 8.76 18.58
CA GLY A 126 19.95 10.06 19.02
C GLY A 126 18.47 10.24 18.68
N GLU A 127 17.99 11.48 18.78
CA GLU A 127 16.58 11.79 18.51
C GLU A 127 16.26 11.66 17.02
N TRP A 128 15.05 11.12 16.71
CA TRP A 128 14.47 11.18 15.36
C TRP A 128 13.85 12.57 15.14
N ASN A 129 14.71 13.57 15.06
CA ASN A 129 14.33 14.96 14.87
C ASN A 129 15.35 15.64 13.95
N TYR A 130 14.90 16.06 12.78
CA TYR A 130 15.77 16.58 11.74
C TYR A 130 16.41 17.93 12.11
N MET A 131 15.78 18.73 12.99
CA MET A 131 16.37 19.98 13.47
C MET A 131 17.60 19.77 14.38
N THR A 132 17.65 18.65 15.09
CA THR A 132 18.69 18.40 16.10
C THR A 132 19.64 17.27 15.74
N ASN A 133 19.25 16.40 14.80
CA ASN A 133 20.00 15.19 14.43
C ASN A 133 19.97 14.90 12.92
N LYS A 134 20.06 15.94 12.10
CA LYS A 134 20.06 15.82 10.63
C LYS A 134 21.13 14.85 10.12
N GLU A 135 22.36 14.93 10.61
CA GLU A 135 23.47 14.10 10.15
C GLU A 135 23.25 12.62 10.48
N GLY A 136 22.77 12.32 11.70
CA GLY A 136 22.46 10.95 12.12
C GLY A 136 21.36 10.32 11.27
N ILE A 137 20.30 11.05 11.00
CA ILE A 137 19.19 10.60 10.16
C ILE A 137 19.67 10.38 8.72
N ASN A 138 20.35 11.37 8.13
CA ASN A 138 20.84 11.26 6.75
C ASN A 138 21.84 10.12 6.57
N LYS A 139 22.67 9.83 7.57
CA LYS A 139 23.57 8.68 7.53
C LYS A 139 22.83 7.35 7.39
N MET A 140 21.73 7.18 8.13
CA MET A 140 20.94 5.95 8.06
C MET A 140 20.18 5.84 6.75
N LEU A 141 19.63 6.94 6.26
CA LEU A 141 18.95 6.98 4.96
C LEU A 141 19.93 6.72 3.80
N ASP A 142 21.13 7.30 3.87
CA ASP A 142 22.22 7.08 2.90
C ASP A 142 22.61 5.60 2.81
N GLN A 143 22.81 4.97 3.95
CA GLN A 143 23.09 3.53 4.03
C GLN A 143 21.95 2.69 3.44
N ARG A 144 20.69 3.03 3.76
CA ARG A 144 19.51 2.32 3.27
C ARG A 144 19.40 2.41 1.75
N VAL A 145 19.61 3.57 1.18
CA VAL A 145 19.58 3.75 -0.28
C VAL A 145 20.70 2.96 -0.94
N LEU A 146 21.92 3.01 -0.40
CA LEU A 146 23.06 2.22 -0.91
C LEU A 146 22.73 0.72 -0.97
N GLU A 147 22.10 0.17 0.09
CA GLU A 147 21.74 -1.24 0.17
C GLU A 147 20.64 -1.66 -0.82
N ASN A 148 19.78 -0.74 -1.21
CA ASN A 148 18.62 -1.03 -2.04
C ASN A 148 18.73 -0.47 -3.48
N ALA A 149 19.74 0.35 -3.79
CA ALA A 149 19.93 0.93 -5.11
C ALA A 149 19.97 -0.07 -6.29
N PRO A 150 20.47 -1.31 -6.13
CA PRO A 150 20.46 -2.30 -7.21
C PRO A 150 19.06 -2.85 -7.58
N TYR A 151 18.03 -2.60 -6.77
CA TYR A 151 16.69 -3.17 -6.94
C TYR A 151 15.68 -2.14 -7.41
N GLU A 152 14.55 -2.59 -7.97
CA GLU A 152 13.46 -1.71 -8.38
C GLU A 152 12.67 -1.20 -7.17
N ASN A 153 12.70 0.12 -6.95
CA ASN A 153 12.07 0.76 -5.82
C ASN A 153 11.31 2.03 -6.22
N ILE A 154 10.29 2.35 -5.43
CA ILE A 154 9.63 3.66 -5.38
C ILE A 154 9.94 4.28 -4.03
N TYR A 155 10.66 5.39 -4.02
CA TYR A 155 11.15 6.00 -2.80
C TYR A 155 10.13 6.98 -2.21
N THR A 156 9.72 6.74 -0.97
CA THR A 156 8.92 7.70 -0.21
C THR A 156 9.81 8.87 0.22
N ILE A 157 9.49 10.07 -0.24
CA ILE A 157 10.13 11.32 0.17
C ILE A 157 9.29 11.89 1.30
N ALA A 158 9.77 11.82 2.53
CA ALA A 158 8.99 12.17 3.69
C ALA A 158 9.85 12.54 4.89
N MET A 159 9.26 13.25 5.83
CA MET A 159 9.71 13.32 7.20
C MET A 159 8.50 13.50 8.10
N ARG A 160 8.32 12.53 8.99
CA ARG A 160 7.36 12.55 10.09
C ARG A 160 8.07 12.12 11.38
N GLY A 161 7.36 12.03 12.47
CA GLY A 161 7.87 11.42 13.69
C GLY A 161 8.10 9.90 13.55
N ILE A 162 8.48 9.26 14.64
CA ILE A 162 8.61 7.78 14.67
C ILE A 162 7.22 7.18 14.49
N HIS A 163 7.13 6.11 13.72
CA HIS A 163 5.88 5.46 13.37
C HIS A 163 4.94 6.44 12.63
N ASP A 164 3.69 6.52 12.98
CA ASP A 164 2.71 7.45 12.39
C ASP A 164 2.56 8.77 13.17
N ALA A 165 3.51 9.10 14.03
CA ALA A 165 3.50 10.36 14.76
C ALA A 165 3.80 11.56 13.84
N GLY A 166 3.26 12.72 14.18
CA GLY A 166 3.60 13.99 13.53
C GLY A 166 5.02 14.46 13.85
N LEU A 167 5.44 15.56 13.23
CA LEU A 167 6.72 16.20 13.53
C LEU A 167 6.77 16.70 14.98
N VAL A 168 7.59 16.07 15.80
CA VAL A 168 7.72 16.41 17.24
C VAL A 168 8.82 17.44 17.42
N GLY A 169 8.50 18.47 18.21
CA GLY A 169 9.48 19.51 18.59
C GLY A 169 9.83 20.51 17.49
N VAL A 170 9.09 20.51 16.40
CA VAL A 170 9.25 21.47 15.30
C VAL A 170 8.22 22.59 15.44
N PRO A 171 8.61 23.87 15.55
CA PRO A 171 7.68 24.97 15.52
C PRO A 171 6.90 25.03 14.21
N LYS A 172 5.59 25.31 14.28
CA LYS A 172 4.69 25.27 13.12
C LYS A 172 5.13 26.18 11.97
N ASP A 173 5.71 27.33 12.26
CA ASP A 173 6.24 28.27 11.28
C ASP A 173 7.51 27.77 10.56
N LYS A 174 8.19 26.77 11.11
CA LYS A 174 9.39 26.16 10.54
C LYS A 174 9.14 24.87 9.77
N GLU A 175 7.99 24.24 9.92
CA GLU A 175 7.69 22.92 9.32
C GLU A 175 7.88 22.91 7.80
N VAL A 176 7.35 23.91 7.08
CA VAL A 176 7.45 23.98 5.62
C VAL A 176 8.90 24.02 5.17
N ASN A 177 9.71 24.89 5.79
CA ASN A 177 11.13 25.03 5.43
C ASN A 177 11.92 23.77 5.79
N LEU A 178 11.63 23.16 6.94
CA LEU A 178 12.26 21.90 7.36
C LEU A 178 11.97 20.78 6.36
N VAL A 179 10.70 20.58 6.00
CA VAL A 179 10.31 19.54 5.03
C VAL A 179 10.92 19.83 3.66
N GLN A 180 11.01 21.09 3.26
CA GLN A 180 11.70 21.49 2.01
C GLN A 180 13.19 21.10 2.02
N GLU A 181 13.87 21.30 3.15
CA GLU A 181 15.27 20.90 3.33
C GLU A 181 15.42 19.37 3.30
N VAL A 182 14.56 18.64 4.02
CA VAL A 182 14.52 17.16 4.02
C VAL A 182 14.39 16.62 2.61
N ILE A 183 13.46 17.15 1.80
CA ILE A 183 13.25 16.73 0.41
C ILE A 183 14.53 16.91 -0.41
N ALA A 184 15.21 18.05 -0.26
CA ALA A 184 16.45 18.33 -0.98
C ALA A 184 17.55 17.32 -0.60
N ASP A 185 17.72 17.04 0.70
CA ASP A 185 18.74 16.12 1.20
C ASP A 185 18.45 14.67 0.79
N GLN A 186 17.20 14.21 0.92
CA GLN A 186 16.80 12.87 0.48
C GLN A 186 17.03 12.66 -1.03
N ARG A 187 16.71 13.67 -1.85
CA ARG A 187 17.01 13.62 -3.28
C ARG A 187 18.52 13.66 -3.57
N GLY A 188 19.30 14.34 -2.74
CA GLY A 188 20.78 14.32 -2.78
C GLY A 188 21.33 12.91 -2.54
N ILE A 189 20.75 12.20 -1.56
CA ILE A 189 21.10 10.80 -1.25
C ILE A 189 20.77 9.87 -2.43
N LEU A 190 19.58 10.00 -3.03
CA LEU A 190 19.21 9.22 -4.21
C LEU A 190 20.19 9.44 -5.38
N LYS A 191 20.52 10.69 -5.67
CA LYS A 191 21.49 11.06 -6.71
C LYS A 191 22.89 10.48 -6.48
N LYS A 192 23.29 10.30 -5.23
CA LYS A 192 24.60 9.78 -4.86
C LYS A 192 24.75 8.29 -5.18
N HIS A 193 23.68 7.51 -5.04
CA HIS A 193 23.74 6.05 -5.08
C HIS A 193 23.09 5.43 -6.32
N ILE A 194 22.21 6.16 -7.03
CA ILE A 194 21.50 5.64 -8.18
C ILE A 194 22.01 6.35 -9.44
N ASP A 195 22.60 5.58 -10.33
CA ASP A 195 23.14 6.07 -11.60
C ASP A 195 22.02 6.28 -12.63
N SER A 196 21.16 7.26 -12.34
CA SER A 196 20.04 7.65 -13.19
C SER A 196 19.70 9.12 -12.95
N PRO A 197 19.14 9.82 -13.94
CA PRO A 197 18.63 11.18 -13.72
C PRO A 197 17.60 11.18 -12.58
N ILE A 198 17.72 12.13 -11.65
CA ILE A 198 16.89 12.19 -10.45
C ILE A 198 15.38 12.21 -10.77
N ASP A 199 15.00 12.76 -11.90
CA ASP A 199 13.62 12.85 -12.39
C ASP A 199 13.10 11.56 -13.05
N SER A 200 13.97 10.58 -13.26
CA SER A 200 13.62 9.24 -13.70
C SER A 200 13.49 8.24 -12.53
N ILE A 201 14.04 8.58 -11.36
CA ILE A 201 13.90 7.74 -10.16
C ILE A 201 12.48 7.90 -9.59
N PRO A 202 11.69 6.81 -9.47
CA PRO A 202 10.33 6.90 -8.95
C PRO A 202 10.32 7.38 -7.50
N GLN A 203 9.64 8.49 -7.23
CA GLN A 203 9.51 9.09 -5.92
C GLN A 203 8.06 9.43 -5.65
N ILE A 204 7.59 9.22 -4.42
CA ILE A 204 6.25 9.59 -3.96
C ILE A 204 6.32 10.55 -2.79
N PHE A 205 5.33 11.41 -2.70
CA PHE A 205 5.03 12.23 -1.52
C PHE A 205 3.57 12.04 -1.16
N VAL A 206 3.31 11.68 0.10
CA VAL A 206 1.96 11.41 0.60
C VAL A 206 1.55 12.50 1.59
N PRO A 207 0.70 13.46 1.21
CA PRO A 207 0.22 14.51 2.10
C PRO A 207 -0.85 13.94 3.05
N TYR A 208 -0.44 13.14 4.03
CA TYR A 208 -1.30 12.45 4.99
C TYR A 208 -1.33 13.20 6.32
N LYS A 209 -2.50 13.31 6.93
CA LYS A 209 -2.71 14.00 8.22
C LYS A 209 -2.12 15.43 8.22
N GLU A 210 -1.23 15.75 9.15
CA GLU A 210 -0.58 17.05 9.28
C GLU A 210 0.27 17.45 8.07
N VAL A 211 0.75 16.47 7.29
CA VAL A 211 1.56 16.74 6.09
C VAL A 211 0.73 17.42 5.00
N LEU A 212 -0.60 17.21 4.97
CA LEU A 212 -1.49 17.96 4.08
C LEU A 212 -1.52 19.46 4.43
N ASP A 213 -1.60 19.81 5.72
CA ASP A 213 -1.53 21.21 6.16
C ASP A 213 -0.17 21.85 5.78
N ILE A 214 0.93 21.12 5.94
CA ILE A 214 2.27 21.58 5.52
C ILE A 214 2.30 21.83 4.01
N TYR A 215 1.73 20.92 3.22
CA TYR A 215 1.65 21.04 1.77
C TYR A 215 0.84 22.28 1.36
N GLU A 216 -0.34 22.46 1.94
CA GLU A 216 -1.23 23.59 1.64
C GLU A 216 -0.69 24.94 2.11
N ARG A 217 0.18 24.96 3.13
CA ARG A 217 0.90 26.17 3.57
C ARG A 217 2.05 26.56 2.66
N GLY A 218 2.19 25.94 1.50
CA GLY A 218 3.09 26.35 0.44
C GLY A 218 4.37 25.54 0.31
N LEU A 219 4.40 24.29 0.79
CA LEU A 219 5.49 23.38 0.48
C LEU A 219 5.59 23.17 -1.04
N ARG A 220 6.77 23.40 -1.60
CA ARG A 220 7.02 23.24 -3.03
C ARG A 220 7.71 21.91 -3.31
N LEU A 221 7.02 21.04 -4.01
CA LEU A 221 7.57 19.76 -4.44
C LEU A 221 8.14 19.85 -5.86
N PRO A 222 9.32 19.27 -6.13
CA PRO A 222 9.79 19.03 -7.49
C PRO A 222 8.73 18.35 -8.36
N GLU A 223 8.63 18.80 -9.62
CA GLU A 223 7.56 18.39 -10.55
C GLU A 223 7.53 16.90 -10.87
N ASP A 224 8.65 16.22 -10.69
CA ASP A 224 8.85 14.80 -10.96
C ASP A 224 8.41 13.87 -9.81
N ILE A 225 8.17 14.39 -8.61
CA ILE A 225 7.65 13.61 -7.47
C ILE A 225 6.15 13.38 -7.67
N MET A 226 5.72 12.13 -7.57
CA MET A 226 4.30 11.75 -7.61
C MET A 226 3.58 12.22 -6.34
N LEU A 227 2.42 12.86 -6.50
CA LEU A 227 1.51 13.18 -5.39
C LEU A 227 0.58 11.99 -5.14
N VAL A 228 0.62 11.43 -3.93
CA VAL A 228 -0.23 10.30 -3.56
C VAL A 228 -1.26 10.76 -2.54
N TRP A 229 -2.51 10.86 -2.96
CA TRP A 229 -3.61 11.35 -2.14
C TRP A 229 -4.19 10.24 -1.27
N PRO A 230 -4.23 10.41 0.06
CA PRO A 230 -4.87 9.45 0.95
C PRO A 230 -6.40 9.64 0.94
N ASP A 231 -7.11 8.57 1.27
CA ASP A 231 -8.48 8.70 1.74
C ASP A 231 -8.52 9.20 3.20
N ASP A 232 -9.73 9.32 3.74
CA ASP A 232 -9.94 9.73 5.15
C ASP A 232 -9.88 8.56 6.15
N ASN A 233 -9.28 7.43 5.77
CA ASN A 233 -9.21 6.15 6.47
C ASN A 233 -10.52 5.35 6.46
N PHE A 234 -11.60 5.92 5.96
CA PHE A 234 -12.94 5.31 5.92
C PHE A 234 -13.52 5.18 4.51
N GLY A 235 -12.66 5.33 3.50
CA GLY A 235 -13.00 5.10 2.11
C GLY A 235 -13.38 6.35 1.31
N TYR A 236 -13.29 7.57 1.87
CA TYR A 236 -13.61 8.82 1.15
C TYR A 236 -12.35 9.63 0.86
N ILE A 237 -12.10 9.95 -0.41
CA ILE A 237 -10.96 10.79 -0.81
C ILE A 237 -11.40 12.25 -0.82
N LYS A 238 -10.96 13.02 0.18
CA LYS A 238 -11.36 14.42 0.35
C LYS A 238 -10.56 15.40 -0.49
N ARG A 239 -9.38 15.01 -0.96
CA ARG A 239 -8.46 15.86 -1.73
C ARG A 239 -7.90 15.07 -2.92
N LEU A 240 -7.99 15.64 -4.09
CA LEU A 240 -7.40 15.14 -5.33
C LEU A 240 -6.70 16.29 -6.06
N ASN A 241 -6.02 15.99 -7.17
CA ASN A 241 -5.32 16.97 -7.96
C ASN A 241 -6.21 18.15 -8.38
N ASN A 242 -5.77 19.36 -8.10
CA ASN A 242 -6.29 20.56 -8.72
C ASN A 242 -5.82 20.65 -10.20
N LYS A 243 -6.22 21.70 -10.90
CA LYS A 243 -5.91 21.86 -12.33
C LYS A 243 -4.40 21.93 -12.61
N GLU A 244 -3.64 22.57 -11.74
CA GLU A 244 -2.18 22.72 -11.89
C GLU A 244 -1.46 21.41 -11.58
N GLU A 245 -1.87 20.73 -10.51
CA GLU A 245 -1.29 19.45 -10.09
C GLU A 245 -1.50 18.33 -11.12
N ARG A 246 -2.58 18.37 -11.91
CA ARG A 246 -2.81 17.42 -13.02
C ARG A 246 -1.76 17.49 -14.12
N SER A 247 -1.10 18.63 -14.28
CA SER A 247 -0.04 18.82 -15.28
C SER A 247 1.34 18.42 -14.79
N ARG A 248 1.50 18.05 -13.53
CA ARG A 248 2.79 17.64 -12.95
C ARG A 248 3.36 16.42 -13.67
N ARG A 249 4.64 16.47 -13.99
CA ARG A 249 5.36 15.40 -14.70
C ARG A 249 5.42 14.10 -13.87
N GLY A 250 5.54 14.19 -12.57
CA GLY A 250 5.46 13.06 -11.64
C GLY A 250 4.12 12.35 -11.65
N GLY A 251 3.04 13.06 -12.04
CA GLY A 251 1.69 12.53 -11.96
C GLY A 251 1.19 12.37 -10.53
N ALA A 252 0.18 11.54 -10.37
CA ALA A 252 -0.40 11.29 -9.05
C ALA A 252 -0.89 9.86 -8.86
N GLY A 253 -1.22 9.56 -7.61
CA GLY A 253 -1.75 8.29 -7.18
C GLY A 253 -2.68 8.40 -5.98
N VAL A 254 -3.05 7.26 -5.43
CA VAL A 254 -3.93 7.12 -4.27
C VAL A 254 -3.33 6.16 -3.25
N TYR A 255 -3.53 6.47 -1.99
CA TYR A 255 -3.36 5.57 -0.85
C TYR A 255 -4.74 5.36 -0.21
N TYR A 256 -5.30 4.15 -0.33
CA TYR A 256 -6.66 3.82 0.04
C TYR A 256 -6.71 2.75 1.12
N HIS A 257 -7.70 2.80 2.02
CA HIS A 257 -7.84 1.88 3.14
C HIS A 257 -9.02 0.93 3.00
N ILE A 258 -8.78 -0.36 3.24
CA ILE A 258 -9.82 -1.36 3.56
C ILE A 258 -9.62 -1.97 4.95
N SER A 259 -8.60 -1.49 5.67
CA SER A 259 -8.31 -1.81 7.07
C SER A 259 -7.68 -0.57 7.71
N TYR A 260 -8.09 -0.23 8.92
CA TYR A 260 -7.56 0.91 9.66
C TYR A 260 -7.58 0.67 11.17
N LEU A 261 -6.44 0.96 11.82
CA LEU A 261 -6.30 1.08 13.27
C LEU A 261 -6.10 2.55 13.63
N GLY A 262 -6.99 3.11 14.45
CA GLY A 262 -6.83 4.49 14.93
C GLY A 262 -8.14 5.19 15.31
N GLU A 263 -7.98 6.45 15.71
CA GLU A 263 -9.08 7.31 16.10
C GLU A 263 -9.87 7.83 14.89
N PRO A 264 -11.19 8.04 14.99
CA PRO A 264 -12.05 7.85 16.19
C PRO A 264 -12.46 6.40 16.40
N HIS A 265 -12.25 5.49 15.47
CA HIS A 265 -12.56 4.06 15.55
C HIS A 265 -11.84 3.26 14.48
N ASP A 266 -11.61 2.00 14.74
CA ASP A 266 -10.92 1.05 13.87
C ASP A 266 -11.87 0.03 13.22
N TYR A 267 -11.40 -0.66 12.16
CA TYR A 267 -12.10 -1.76 11.47
C TYR A 267 -11.07 -2.73 10.88
N LEU A 268 -10.37 -3.46 11.73
CA LEU A 268 -9.18 -4.24 11.34
C LEU A 268 -9.49 -5.47 10.50
N TRP A 269 -10.52 -6.22 10.85
CA TRP A 269 -10.80 -7.53 10.25
C TRP A 269 -12.23 -7.71 9.75
N LEU A 270 -12.94 -6.63 9.66
CA LEU A 270 -14.26 -6.57 9.01
C LEU A 270 -14.15 -5.64 7.82
N ASN A 271 -14.01 -6.20 6.63
CA ASN A 271 -13.99 -5.42 5.39
C ASN A 271 -15.40 -4.90 5.09
N THR A 272 -15.72 -3.73 5.61
CA THR A 272 -17.04 -3.09 5.49
C THR A 272 -17.09 -1.95 4.49
N THR A 273 -16.01 -1.69 3.74
CA THR A 273 -16.00 -0.72 2.66
C THR A 273 -16.75 -1.29 1.45
N PRO A 274 -17.93 -0.72 1.08
CA PRO A 274 -18.69 -1.25 -0.05
C PRO A 274 -17.93 -1.12 -1.36
N PRO A 275 -18.05 -2.09 -2.28
CA PRO A 275 -17.44 -2.01 -3.61
C PRO A 275 -17.85 -0.78 -4.40
N ALA A 276 -19.11 -0.39 -4.29
CA ALA A 276 -19.63 0.80 -4.97
C ALA A 276 -18.95 2.11 -4.48
N LEU A 277 -18.70 2.24 -3.17
CA LEU A 277 -17.94 3.36 -2.63
C LEU A 277 -16.49 3.35 -3.13
N MET A 278 -15.85 2.17 -3.09
CA MET A 278 -14.49 2.03 -3.61
C MET A 278 -14.44 2.42 -5.09
N PHE A 279 -15.38 1.96 -5.90
CA PHE A 279 -15.43 2.29 -7.32
C PHE A 279 -15.63 3.78 -7.55
N GLU A 280 -16.58 4.42 -6.86
CA GLU A 280 -16.85 5.87 -6.98
C GLU A 280 -15.57 6.68 -6.71
N GLU A 281 -14.92 6.41 -5.59
CA GLU A 281 -13.74 7.15 -5.18
C GLU A 281 -12.54 6.89 -6.10
N MET A 282 -12.32 5.64 -6.51
CA MET A 282 -11.21 5.27 -7.39
C MET A 282 -11.46 5.78 -8.83
N ARG A 283 -12.70 5.76 -9.32
CA ARG A 283 -13.05 6.36 -10.62
C ARG A 283 -12.84 7.87 -10.62
N LYS A 284 -13.30 8.54 -9.59
CA LYS A 284 -13.08 9.99 -9.39
C LYS A 284 -11.58 10.33 -9.34
N ALA A 285 -10.79 9.54 -8.61
CA ALA A 285 -9.34 9.71 -8.56
C ALA A 285 -8.69 9.52 -9.93
N TYR A 286 -9.05 8.46 -10.64
CA TYR A 286 -8.54 8.17 -11.99
C TYR A 286 -8.85 9.30 -12.97
N ASP A 287 -10.09 9.79 -13.01
CA ASP A 287 -10.55 10.86 -13.91
C ASP A 287 -9.88 12.20 -13.59
N THR A 288 -9.41 12.40 -12.37
CA THR A 288 -8.65 13.60 -11.96
C THR A 288 -7.14 13.44 -12.09
N GLY A 289 -6.66 12.34 -12.72
CA GLY A 289 -5.26 12.14 -13.08
C GLY A 289 -4.43 11.31 -12.10
N ALA A 290 -5.03 10.72 -11.06
CA ALA A 290 -4.34 9.81 -10.16
C ALA A 290 -4.21 8.40 -10.79
N LYS A 291 -3.36 8.29 -11.84
CA LYS A 291 -3.22 7.10 -12.70
C LYS A 291 -1.88 6.37 -12.55
N ARG A 292 -0.96 6.90 -11.73
CA ARG A 292 0.39 6.31 -11.70
C ARG A 292 0.63 5.37 -10.54
N TYR A 293 0.02 5.59 -9.38
CA TYR A 293 0.33 4.84 -8.16
C TYR A 293 -0.95 4.60 -7.36
N TRP A 294 -1.35 3.34 -7.20
CA TRP A 294 -2.46 2.94 -6.35
C TRP A 294 -1.98 1.94 -5.30
N LEU A 295 -2.00 2.36 -4.05
CA LEU A 295 -1.62 1.56 -2.89
C LEU A 295 -2.84 1.31 -2.01
N LEU A 296 -3.12 0.04 -1.72
CA LEU A 296 -4.20 -0.38 -0.86
C LEU A 296 -3.66 -0.82 0.50
N ASN A 297 -4.06 -0.15 1.58
CA ASN A 297 -3.84 -0.63 2.94
C ASN A 297 -4.79 -1.79 3.22
N VAL A 298 -4.22 -2.96 3.45
CA VAL A 298 -4.95 -4.22 3.65
C VAL A 298 -4.83 -4.78 5.07
N GLY A 299 -4.20 -4.03 5.98
CA GLY A 299 -3.91 -4.53 7.32
C GLY A 299 -3.08 -5.81 7.26
N ASP A 300 -3.60 -6.86 7.83
CA ASP A 300 -2.98 -8.20 7.89
C ASP A 300 -3.33 -9.11 6.69
N ILE A 301 -3.77 -8.56 5.55
CA ILE A 301 -4.22 -9.24 4.34
C ILE A 301 -5.60 -9.88 4.50
N LYS A 302 -5.76 -10.71 5.51
CA LYS A 302 -7.05 -11.33 5.83
C LYS A 302 -7.85 -10.45 6.81
N PRO A 303 -9.16 -10.31 6.63
CA PRO A 303 -10.04 -10.87 5.59
C PRO A 303 -10.25 -9.96 4.36
N GLY A 304 -9.24 -9.20 3.96
CA GLY A 304 -9.31 -8.19 2.90
C GLY A 304 -9.37 -8.73 1.46
N GLU A 305 -9.55 -10.04 1.23
CA GLU A 305 -9.41 -10.67 -0.08
C GLU A 305 -10.35 -10.08 -1.15
N LEU A 306 -11.60 -9.84 -0.79
CA LEU A 306 -12.58 -9.26 -1.71
C LEU A 306 -12.22 -7.83 -2.09
N GLY A 307 -11.89 -7.01 -1.08
CA GLY A 307 -11.47 -5.63 -1.30
C GLY A 307 -10.20 -5.54 -2.13
N MET A 308 -9.18 -6.37 -1.84
CA MET A 308 -7.95 -6.45 -2.63
C MET A 308 -8.22 -6.81 -4.09
N LYS A 309 -9.06 -7.85 -4.31
CA LYS A 309 -9.41 -8.30 -5.65
C LYS A 309 -10.10 -7.21 -6.45
N THR A 310 -11.08 -6.56 -5.84
CA THR A 310 -11.83 -5.46 -6.48
C THR A 310 -10.92 -4.28 -6.80
N PHE A 311 -10.11 -3.84 -5.85
CA PHE A 311 -9.20 -2.71 -6.03
C PHE A 311 -8.14 -2.97 -7.12
N LEU A 312 -7.50 -4.14 -7.10
CA LEU A 312 -6.45 -4.46 -8.07
C LEU A 312 -7.00 -4.77 -9.48
N ASP A 313 -8.21 -5.33 -9.59
CA ASP A 313 -8.85 -5.49 -10.88
C ASP A 313 -9.28 -4.14 -11.48
N MET A 314 -9.76 -3.19 -10.66
CA MET A 314 -9.98 -1.80 -11.11
C MET A 314 -8.68 -1.11 -11.53
N ALA A 315 -7.60 -1.30 -10.77
CA ALA A 315 -6.29 -0.75 -11.13
C ALA A 315 -5.73 -1.34 -12.43
N TRP A 316 -6.11 -2.57 -12.75
CA TRP A 316 -5.77 -3.20 -14.02
C TRP A 316 -6.60 -2.66 -15.20
N ASP A 317 -7.91 -2.55 -15.03
CA ASP A 317 -8.83 -2.09 -16.08
C ASP A 317 -10.06 -1.41 -15.46
N ILE A 318 -9.95 -0.11 -15.19
CA ILE A 318 -11.00 0.67 -14.55
C ILE A 318 -12.26 0.80 -15.44
N ASP A 319 -12.08 0.73 -16.75
CA ASP A 319 -13.18 0.93 -17.71
C ASP A 319 -14.09 -0.31 -17.86
N LYS A 320 -13.71 -1.43 -17.23
CA LYS A 320 -14.60 -2.60 -17.10
C LYS A 320 -15.66 -2.44 -16.00
N PHE A 321 -15.53 -1.44 -15.15
CA PHE A 321 -16.39 -1.24 -14.00
C PHE A 321 -17.30 -0.04 -14.19
N ASP A 322 -18.54 -0.20 -13.76
CA ASP A 322 -19.56 0.84 -13.65
C ASP A 322 -20.44 0.59 -12.43
N PHE A 323 -21.39 1.47 -12.14
CA PHE A 323 -22.28 1.33 -10.99
C PHE A 323 -23.27 0.15 -11.11
N ASP A 324 -23.51 -0.33 -12.32
CA ASP A 324 -24.43 -1.46 -12.54
C ASP A 324 -23.74 -2.82 -12.31
N ASN A 325 -22.42 -2.89 -12.52
CA ASN A 325 -21.68 -4.16 -12.49
C ASN A 325 -20.74 -4.34 -11.29
N ILE A 326 -20.41 -3.28 -10.54
CA ILE A 326 -19.38 -3.34 -9.48
C ILE A 326 -19.72 -4.36 -8.37
N ASN A 327 -20.99 -4.49 -8.01
CA ASN A 327 -21.42 -5.46 -7.00
C ASN A 327 -21.33 -6.90 -7.55
N ASN A 328 -21.62 -7.11 -8.83
CA ASN A 328 -21.52 -8.43 -9.48
C ASN A 328 -20.09 -8.97 -9.46
N HIS A 329 -19.07 -8.11 -9.52
CA HIS A 329 -17.67 -8.52 -9.48
C HIS A 329 -17.34 -9.37 -8.23
N GLN A 330 -17.87 -9.00 -7.07
CA GLN A 330 -17.65 -9.76 -5.83
C GLN A 330 -18.45 -11.04 -5.81
N VAL A 331 -19.69 -11.02 -6.29
CA VAL A 331 -20.53 -12.20 -6.43
C VAL A 331 -19.84 -13.22 -7.34
N ASP A 332 -19.34 -12.79 -8.50
CA ASP A 332 -18.63 -13.64 -9.45
C ASP A 332 -17.36 -14.25 -8.85
N PHE A 333 -16.61 -13.48 -8.06
CA PHE A 333 -15.44 -13.99 -7.37
C PHE A 333 -15.80 -15.08 -6.36
N LEU A 334 -16.82 -14.87 -5.53
CA LEU A 334 -17.30 -15.87 -4.54
C LEU A 334 -17.92 -17.09 -5.22
N VAL A 335 -18.69 -16.87 -6.28
CA VAL A 335 -19.26 -17.96 -7.10
C VAL A 335 -18.17 -18.83 -7.72
N SER A 336 -17.04 -18.23 -8.12
CA SER A 336 -15.89 -18.99 -8.63
C SER A 336 -15.28 -19.95 -7.59
N ILE A 337 -15.47 -19.65 -6.31
CA ILE A 337 -14.98 -20.45 -5.18
C ILE A 337 -16.03 -21.49 -4.73
N PHE A 338 -17.28 -21.05 -4.55
CA PHE A 338 -18.34 -21.86 -3.93
C PHE A 338 -19.25 -22.56 -4.96
N GLY A 339 -19.30 -22.08 -6.18
CA GLY A 339 -20.08 -22.65 -7.29
C GLY A 339 -21.33 -21.85 -7.65
N GLU A 340 -21.72 -21.93 -8.92
CA GLU A 340 -22.82 -21.15 -9.54
C GLU A 340 -24.18 -21.37 -8.86
N ARG A 341 -24.42 -22.55 -8.31
CA ARG A 341 -25.67 -22.87 -7.61
C ARG A 341 -25.98 -21.97 -6.40
N TYR A 342 -25.00 -21.26 -5.88
CA TYR A 342 -25.15 -20.38 -4.73
C TYR A 342 -25.19 -18.90 -5.08
N ARG A 343 -25.28 -18.55 -6.36
CA ARG A 343 -25.21 -17.16 -6.83
C ARG A 343 -26.22 -16.25 -6.12
N GLU A 344 -27.49 -16.63 -6.11
CA GLU A 344 -28.56 -15.85 -5.47
C GLU A 344 -28.32 -15.68 -3.97
N ASP A 345 -27.97 -16.76 -3.27
CA ASP A 345 -27.66 -16.72 -1.83
C ASP A 345 -26.45 -15.81 -1.55
N ILE A 346 -25.41 -15.89 -2.37
CA ILE A 346 -24.19 -15.05 -2.24
C ILE A 346 -24.54 -13.59 -2.48
N GLU A 347 -25.35 -13.28 -3.48
CA GLU A 347 -25.77 -11.91 -3.78
C GLU A 347 -26.55 -11.32 -2.61
N ASP A 348 -27.53 -12.03 -2.08
CA ASP A 348 -28.33 -11.60 -0.94
C ASP A 348 -27.49 -11.37 0.31
N VAL A 349 -26.58 -12.30 0.62
CA VAL A 349 -25.66 -12.19 1.76
C VAL A 349 -24.74 -11.00 1.62
N MET A 350 -24.12 -10.81 0.46
CA MET A 350 -23.15 -9.73 0.26
C MET A 350 -23.82 -8.36 0.23
N ASN A 351 -24.98 -8.24 -0.39
CA ASN A 351 -25.76 -7.00 -0.37
C ASN A 351 -26.19 -6.65 1.06
N SER A 352 -26.68 -7.60 1.83
CA SER A 352 -27.05 -7.42 3.23
C SER A 352 -25.83 -7.03 4.09
N TYR A 353 -24.70 -7.71 3.91
CA TYR A 353 -23.47 -7.43 4.65
C TYR A 353 -22.98 -5.99 4.46
N TYR A 354 -22.84 -5.54 3.21
CA TYR A 354 -22.39 -4.19 2.94
C TYR A 354 -23.42 -3.12 3.30
N HIS A 355 -24.71 -3.40 3.11
CA HIS A 355 -25.78 -2.49 3.53
C HIS A 355 -25.74 -2.24 5.04
N LEU A 356 -25.67 -3.30 5.84
CA LEU A 356 -25.59 -3.21 7.29
C LEU A 356 -24.26 -2.58 7.75
N GLY A 357 -23.14 -2.97 7.15
CA GLY A 357 -21.84 -2.42 7.45
C GLY A 357 -21.70 -0.92 7.07
N PHE A 358 -22.47 -0.45 6.09
CA PHE A 358 -22.53 0.96 5.72
C PHE A 358 -23.40 1.77 6.68
N GLN A 359 -24.56 1.24 7.09
CA GLN A 359 -25.46 1.90 8.04
C GLN A 359 -24.82 2.07 9.42
N HIS A 360 -24.15 1.01 9.89
CA HIS A 360 -23.48 0.99 11.18
C HIS A 360 -22.11 0.31 11.02
N LYS A 361 -21.06 1.12 10.94
CA LYS A 361 -19.71 0.57 11.00
C LYS A 361 -19.57 -0.28 12.27
N PRO A 362 -18.98 -1.48 12.22
CA PRO A 362 -18.97 -2.42 13.36
C PRO A 362 -18.49 -1.82 14.68
N CYS A 363 -17.50 -0.95 14.63
CA CYS A 363 -16.99 -0.24 15.80
C CYS A 363 -17.99 0.73 16.42
N LEU A 364 -18.96 1.25 15.69
CA LEU A 364 -20.04 2.07 16.25
C LEU A 364 -21.05 1.24 17.06
N LEU A 365 -21.12 -0.07 16.85
CA LEU A 365 -21.93 -0.96 17.66
C LEU A 365 -21.42 -1.09 19.11
N TYR A 366 -20.13 -0.84 19.32
CA TYR A 366 -19.51 -0.85 20.65
C TYR A 366 -19.55 0.49 21.35
N THR A 367 -19.76 1.58 20.60
CA THR A 367 -19.75 2.96 21.14
C THR A 367 -21.16 3.56 21.22
N SER A 368 -22.17 2.94 20.60
CA SER A 368 -23.56 3.33 20.79
C SER A 368 -24.08 2.78 22.12
N PRO A 369 -24.82 3.57 22.92
CA PRO A 369 -25.47 3.04 24.10
C PRO A 369 -26.29 1.81 23.72
N SER A 370 -26.06 0.72 24.43
CA SER A 370 -26.89 -0.47 24.27
C SER A 370 -28.33 -0.08 24.63
N PRO A 371 -29.36 -0.57 23.90
CA PRO A 371 -30.75 -0.40 24.35
C PRO A 371 -31.03 -0.98 25.73
N ARG A 372 -30.04 -1.57 26.38
CA ARG A 372 -30.11 -2.15 27.73
C ARG A 372 -29.44 -1.30 28.80
N ASP A 373 -28.75 -0.22 28.41
CA ASP A 373 -28.17 0.79 29.31
C ASP A 373 -29.13 1.98 29.40
#